data_f980f38cc197dd8b003aa2c7ca47e945
#
_entry.id   f980f38cc197dd8b003aa2c7ca47e945
#
_cell.length_a   1.000
_cell.length_b   1.000
_cell.length_c   1.000
_cell.angle_alpha   90.00
_cell.angle_beta   90.00
_cell.angle_gamma   90.00
#
_symmetry.space_group_name_H-M   'P 1'
#
loop_
_entity.id
_entity.type
_entity.pdbx_description
1 polymer ?
#
loop_
_entity_poly.entity_id
_entity_poly.type
_entity_poly.pdbx_seq_one_letter_code
_entity_poly.pdbx_strand_id
1 'polypeptide(L)'
;ITMPSFTYASPAQRIGKLKGEILKHAAPQEVLGITGLQKSIPKNNSKTVSMRRYRPYGALATDENTKNRWVVDAAAHVLTEGVAPTADTLVPDNIEATLSQYGCLYQVSDVVDDTYEEDVPAEMKKQCGERVALIREMVRYGVLQAGTNIFYSGGTTRATVDEAFTLNVARKVSRVLQANSARRITGVLSPSVNIGTTPVEAAYLVFCHTDCEADIRSLSGFVHVSEYGTRKPVNENEIGSCENFRFITSPHLAPYTDSGAATGVTGLYSSGTKVDVYPYIICGEEAWG
;
A
#
# COMPACT_ATOMS: atom_id res chain seq x y z
N ILE A 1 1.02 16.62 33.34
CA ILE A 1 0.25 16.30 32.12
C ILE A 1 -1.01 15.59 32.59
N THR A 2 -2.13 16.33 32.68
CA THR A 2 -3.45 15.75 32.95
C THR A 2 -3.87 14.92 31.76
N MET A 3 -3.94 13.61 31.92
CA MET A 3 -4.51 12.73 30.90
C MET A 3 -6.02 12.97 30.80
N PRO A 4 -6.58 13.13 29.59
CA PRO A 4 -8.02 13.23 29.45
C PRO A 4 -8.64 11.89 29.84
N SER A 5 -9.46 11.90 30.90
CA SER A 5 -10.28 10.77 31.32
C SER A 5 -11.72 11.03 30.92
N PHE A 6 -12.42 9.99 30.52
CA PHE A 6 -13.86 10.07 30.29
C PHE A 6 -14.56 10.25 31.66
N THR A 7 -15.21 11.38 31.88
CA THR A 7 -15.84 11.69 33.15
C THR A 7 -17.34 11.84 32.98
N TYR A 8 -18.07 11.57 34.07
CA TYR A 8 -19.55 11.58 34.17
C TYR A 8 -20.24 12.92 33.82
N ALA A 9 -19.51 13.97 33.57
CA ALA A 9 -19.98 15.34 33.49
C ALA A 9 -20.38 15.83 32.08
N SER A 10 -20.80 14.97 31.16
CA SER A 10 -21.33 15.41 29.89
C SER A 10 -22.85 15.54 29.92
N PRO A 11 -23.44 16.75 30.08
CA PRO A 11 -24.88 16.94 30.25
C PRO A 11 -25.70 16.58 29.01
N ALA A 12 -25.10 16.43 27.84
CA ALA A 12 -25.79 16.07 26.60
C ALA A 12 -26.23 14.59 26.54
N GLN A 13 -25.70 13.73 27.39
CA GLN A 13 -25.99 12.29 27.40
C GLN A 13 -27.16 11.86 28.25
N ARG A 14 -27.76 12.80 29.01
CA ARG A 14 -28.88 12.53 29.91
C ARG A 14 -30.26 12.90 29.39
N ILE A 15 -30.36 13.46 28.19
CA ILE A 15 -31.62 13.91 27.59
C ILE A 15 -32.17 12.81 26.67
N GLY A 16 -32.93 11.93 27.24
CA GLY A 16 -33.64 10.86 26.53
C GLY A 16 -33.22 9.48 26.98
N LYS A 17 -34.17 8.52 27.07
CA LYS A 17 -33.86 7.10 27.15
C LYS A 17 -33.11 6.73 25.88
N LEU A 18 -31.78 6.67 25.95
CA LEU A 18 -30.99 6.02 24.94
C LEU A 18 -31.44 4.55 24.89
N LYS A 19 -32.02 4.12 23.80
CA LYS A 19 -32.08 2.70 23.49
C LYS A 19 -30.65 2.24 23.38
N GLY A 20 -30.24 1.23 24.14
CA GLY A 20 -28.85 0.75 24.22
C GLY A 20 -28.33 0.07 22.96
N GLU A 21 -28.55 0.69 21.81
CA GLU A 21 -27.93 0.30 20.54
C GLU A 21 -26.88 1.35 20.17
N ILE A 22 -25.63 0.99 20.38
CA ILE A 22 -24.49 1.76 19.88
C ILE A 22 -24.56 1.75 18.35
N LEU A 23 -24.65 2.94 17.74
CA LEU A 23 -24.62 3.07 16.28
C LEU A 23 -23.31 2.54 15.75
N LYS A 24 -23.38 1.63 14.80
CA LYS A 24 -22.19 1.13 14.11
C LYS A 24 -21.57 2.26 13.30
N HIS A 25 -20.27 2.45 13.46
CA HIS A 25 -19.48 3.38 12.62
C HIS A 25 -18.64 2.61 11.61
N ALA A 26 -18.18 3.30 10.58
CA ALA A 26 -17.32 2.71 9.56
C ALA A 26 -15.94 2.39 10.16
N ALA A 27 -15.59 1.12 10.16
CA ALA A 27 -14.27 0.68 10.63
C ALA A 27 -13.20 0.91 9.53
N PRO A 28 -11.99 1.37 9.89
CA PRO A 28 -10.90 1.49 8.92
C PRO A 28 -10.46 0.11 8.43
N GLN A 29 -10.34 -0.03 7.11
CA GLN A 29 -9.88 -1.26 6.47
C GLN A 29 -8.42 -1.14 6.04
N GLU A 30 -7.61 -2.14 6.35
CA GLU A 30 -6.24 -2.24 5.89
C GLU A 30 -6.21 -2.80 4.46
N VAL A 31 -5.55 -2.11 3.53
CA VAL A 31 -5.41 -2.55 2.14
C VAL A 31 -3.95 -2.81 1.74
N LEU A 32 -2.99 -2.05 2.27
CA LEU A 32 -1.58 -2.17 1.91
C LEU A 32 -0.94 -3.49 2.35
N GLY A 33 -1.47 -4.11 3.41
CA GLY A 33 -0.94 -5.37 3.96
C GLY A 33 -0.96 -6.58 3.02
N ILE A 34 -1.64 -6.49 1.88
CA ILE A 34 -1.82 -7.61 0.94
C ILE A 34 -0.51 -7.94 0.21
N THR A 35 0.33 -6.94 -0.07
CA THR A 35 1.52 -7.09 -0.92
C THR A 35 2.84 -7.22 -0.16
N GLY A 36 2.83 -7.05 1.16
CA GLY A 36 4.03 -7.06 1.99
C GLY A 36 4.46 -8.45 2.45
N LEU A 37 5.77 -8.69 2.46
CA LEU A 37 6.34 -9.88 3.08
C LEU A 37 6.32 -9.74 4.60
N GLN A 38 5.55 -10.59 5.29
CA GLN A 38 5.44 -10.59 6.73
C GLN A 38 6.35 -11.68 7.34
N LYS A 39 7.23 -11.28 8.25
CA LYS A 39 8.06 -12.23 9.02
C LYS A 39 7.86 -12.00 10.51
N SER A 40 7.68 -13.09 11.25
CA SER A 40 7.65 -13.06 12.72
C SER A 40 9.06 -13.14 13.29
N ILE A 41 9.30 -12.37 14.35
CA ILE A 41 10.56 -12.39 15.06
C ILE A 41 10.40 -13.23 16.32
N PRO A 42 11.32 -14.18 16.61
CA PRO A 42 11.30 -14.96 17.84
C PRO A 42 11.41 -14.04 19.08
N LYS A 43 10.77 -14.47 20.16
CA LYS A 43 10.90 -13.78 21.45
C LYS A 43 12.37 -13.74 21.91
N ASN A 44 12.74 -12.69 22.65
CA ASN A 44 14.10 -12.49 23.19
C ASN A 44 15.20 -12.33 22.14
N ASN A 45 14.85 -11.89 20.95
CA ASN A 45 15.80 -11.55 19.89
C ASN A 45 16.03 -10.01 19.82
N SER A 46 16.95 -9.59 18.98
CA SER A 46 17.29 -8.18 18.78
C SER A 46 16.09 -7.33 18.35
N LYS A 47 16.11 -6.04 18.70
CA LYS A 47 15.19 -5.03 18.18
C LYS A 47 15.39 -4.76 16.67
N THR A 48 16.58 -5.06 16.15
CA THR A 48 16.93 -4.89 14.75
C THR A 48 16.83 -6.21 14.03
N VAL A 49 16.13 -6.20 12.89
CA VAL A 49 16.00 -7.34 11.99
C VAL A 49 16.87 -7.08 10.79
N SER A 50 17.74 -8.02 10.47
CA SER A 50 18.55 -7.98 9.25
C SER A 50 18.06 -9.07 8.29
N MET A 51 17.71 -8.67 7.08
CA MET A 51 17.37 -9.57 5.98
C MET A 51 18.45 -9.50 4.93
N ARG A 52 18.96 -10.66 4.52
CA ARG A 52 20.00 -10.77 3.50
C ARG A 52 19.41 -11.22 2.18
N ARG A 53 19.77 -10.52 1.11
CA ARG A 53 19.56 -10.97 -0.26
C ARG A 53 20.88 -10.97 -1.02
N TYR A 54 20.96 -11.80 -2.04
CA TYR A 54 22.07 -11.79 -2.97
C TYR A 54 21.67 -11.06 -4.24
N ARG A 55 22.54 -10.20 -4.75
CA ARG A 55 22.30 -9.52 -6.03
C ARG A 55 22.30 -10.53 -7.16
N PRO A 56 21.43 -10.36 -8.17
CA PRO A 56 21.52 -11.12 -9.39
C PRO A 56 22.89 -10.94 -10.04
N TYR A 57 23.39 -11.96 -10.72
CA TYR A 57 24.62 -11.88 -11.48
C TYR A 57 24.45 -10.94 -12.68
N GLY A 58 25.51 -10.18 -13.00
CA GLY A 58 25.53 -9.24 -14.12
C GLY A 58 25.60 -7.77 -13.69
N ALA A 59 25.71 -6.90 -14.66
CA ALA A 59 25.73 -5.46 -14.47
C ALA A 59 24.33 -4.86 -14.65
N LEU A 60 24.05 -3.80 -13.89
CA LEU A 60 22.84 -3.02 -14.09
C LEU A 60 23.02 -2.15 -15.35
N ALA A 61 22.13 -2.28 -16.33
CA ALA A 61 22.16 -1.46 -17.52
C ALA A 61 21.90 0.01 -17.19
N THR A 62 22.71 0.89 -17.73
CA THR A 62 22.65 2.35 -17.50
C THR A 62 21.87 3.10 -18.56
N ASP A 63 21.51 2.45 -19.66
CA ASP A 63 20.76 3.04 -20.76
C ASP A 63 19.34 3.45 -20.31
N GLU A 64 18.87 4.60 -20.75
CA GLU A 64 17.54 5.16 -20.48
C GLU A 64 16.39 4.18 -20.84
N ASN A 65 16.56 3.38 -21.90
CA ASN A 65 15.55 2.43 -22.36
C ASN A 65 15.58 1.09 -21.61
N THR A 66 16.69 0.78 -20.93
CA THR A 66 16.94 -0.48 -20.24
C THR A 66 17.26 -0.30 -18.76
N LYS A 67 16.98 0.88 -18.21
CA LYS A 67 17.17 1.19 -16.79
C LYS A 67 16.68 0.04 -15.91
N ASN A 68 17.50 -0.27 -14.93
CA ASN A 68 17.24 -1.32 -13.94
C ASN A 68 17.16 -2.76 -14.48
N ARG A 69 17.60 -3.01 -15.71
CA ARG A 69 17.72 -4.36 -16.25
C ARG A 69 19.11 -4.93 -15.98
N TRP A 70 19.15 -6.13 -15.43
CA TRP A 70 20.40 -6.89 -15.29
C TRP A 70 20.80 -7.48 -16.64
N VAL A 71 22.01 -7.20 -17.06
CA VAL A 71 22.56 -7.65 -18.34
C VAL A 71 23.82 -8.46 -18.10
N VAL A 72 23.91 -9.61 -18.75
CA VAL A 72 25.08 -10.47 -18.77
C VAL A 72 25.66 -10.48 -20.19
N ASP A 73 26.92 -10.20 -20.32
CA ASP A 73 27.60 -10.35 -21.60
C ASP A 73 27.95 -11.81 -21.84
N ALA A 74 27.23 -12.45 -22.74
CA ALA A 74 27.45 -13.86 -23.07
C ALA A 74 28.86 -14.12 -23.69
N ALA A 75 29.42 -13.14 -24.39
CA ALA A 75 30.75 -13.29 -25.01
C ALA A 75 31.88 -13.40 -23.96
N ALA A 76 31.69 -12.72 -22.80
CA ALA A 76 32.65 -12.80 -21.70
C ALA A 76 32.63 -14.16 -20.95
N HIS A 77 31.61 -14.99 -21.19
CA HIS A 77 31.44 -16.31 -20.56
C HIS A 77 31.78 -17.48 -21.50
N VAL A 78 32.36 -17.20 -22.66
CA VAL A 78 32.84 -18.27 -23.55
C VAL A 78 34.09 -18.92 -22.94
N LEU A 79 34.01 -20.22 -22.69
CA LEU A 79 35.10 -21.00 -22.11
C LEU A 79 36.10 -21.38 -23.20
N THR A 80 37.40 -21.23 -22.91
CA THR A 80 38.49 -21.71 -23.75
C THR A 80 38.98 -23.04 -23.21
N GLU A 81 39.14 -24.03 -24.08
CA GLU A 81 39.64 -25.34 -23.70
C GLU A 81 41.01 -25.25 -23.01
N GLY A 82 41.14 -25.89 -21.85
CA GLY A 82 42.38 -25.91 -21.07
C GLY A 82 42.63 -24.67 -20.19
N VAL A 83 41.75 -23.66 -20.21
CA VAL A 83 41.86 -22.45 -19.39
C VAL A 83 40.75 -22.43 -18.33
N ALA A 84 41.13 -22.30 -17.04
CA ALA A 84 40.15 -22.14 -15.99
C ALA A 84 39.46 -20.76 -16.08
N PRO A 85 38.11 -20.70 -15.99
CA PRO A 85 37.41 -19.41 -15.97
C PRO A 85 37.71 -18.61 -14.72
N THR A 86 37.55 -17.30 -14.81
CA THR A 86 37.65 -16.40 -13.64
C THR A 86 36.53 -16.69 -12.69
N ALA A 87 36.85 -16.78 -11.41
CA ALA A 87 35.85 -17.04 -10.39
C ALA A 87 34.98 -15.79 -10.14
N ASP A 88 33.67 -15.96 -10.11
CA ASP A 88 32.71 -14.93 -9.76
C ASP A 88 32.47 -14.88 -8.25
N THR A 89 32.14 -13.71 -7.72
CA THR A 89 31.84 -13.50 -6.31
C THR A 89 30.36 -13.18 -6.10
N LEU A 90 29.76 -13.80 -5.08
CA LEU A 90 28.41 -13.46 -4.63
C LEU A 90 28.45 -12.17 -3.81
N VAL A 91 27.63 -11.19 -4.19
CA VAL A 91 27.50 -9.92 -3.48
C VAL A 91 26.24 -9.94 -2.60
N PRO A 92 26.37 -10.01 -1.26
CA PRO A 92 25.23 -9.94 -0.36
C PRO A 92 24.85 -8.50 -0.07
N ASP A 93 23.53 -8.21 -0.10
CA ASP A 93 22.95 -6.98 0.43
C ASP A 93 22.23 -7.29 1.74
N ASN A 94 22.56 -6.58 2.80
CA ASN A 94 21.85 -6.64 4.06
C ASN A 94 20.87 -5.46 4.15
N ILE A 95 19.60 -5.77 4.35
CA ILE A 95 18.55 -4.78 4.61
C ILE A 95 18.20 -4.88 6.08
N GLU A 96 18.39 -3.79 6.80
CA GLU A 96 18.12 -3.74 8.24
C GLU A 96 16.90 -2.89 8.53
N ALA A 97 16.04 -3.39 9.41
CA ALA A 97 14.87 -2.69 9.91
C ALA A 97 14.86 -2.71 11.43
N THR A 98 14.61 -1.55 12.03
CA THR A 98 14.47 -1.42 13.49
C THR A 98 13.02 -1.38 13.87
N LEU A 99 12.61 -2.23 14.80
CA LEU A 99 11.25 -2.31 15.28
C LEU A 99 10.90 -1.10 16.14
N SER A 100 9.76 -0.50 15.87
CA SER A 100 9.12 0.53 16.67
C SER A 100 7.85 -0.01 17.30
N GLN A 101 7.61 0.36 18.55
CA GLN A 101 6.40 -0.01 19.27
C GLN A 101 5.36 1.11 19.17
N TYR A 102 4.16 0.76 18.75
CA TYR A 102 3.01 1.65 18.68
C TYR A 102 1.92 1.16 19.64
N GLY A 103 1.18 2.08 20.23
CA GLY A 103 0.10 1.74 21.14
C GLY A 103 -0.89 2.88 21.32
N CYS A 104 -2.04 2.57 21.88
CA CYS A 104 -3.04 3.55 22.32
C CYS A 104 -3.52 3.18 23.71
N LEU A 105 -3.97 4.18 24.46
CA LEU A 105 -4.49 4.05 25.80
C LEU A 105 -5.83 4.78 25.90
N TYR A 106 -6.85 4.08 26.38
CA TYR A 106 -8.08 4.65 26.89
C TYR A 106 -8.15 4.40 28.38
N GLN A 107 -8.73 5.33 29.12
CA GLN A 107 -8.91 5.24 30.56
C GLN A 107 -10.38 5.53 30.89
N VAL A 108 -10.97 4.67 31.72
CA VAL A 108 -12.33 4.82 32.23
C VAL A 108 -12.27 4.88 33.75
N SER A 109 -13.15 5.63 34.39
CA SER A 109 -13.28 5.64 35.86
C SER A 109 -14.31 4.60 36.30
N ASP A 110 -14.15 4.07 37.52
CA ASP A 110 -15.05 3.07 38.13
C ASP A 110 -16.49 3.55 38.12
N VAL A 111 -16.73 4.84 38.41
CA VAL A 111 -18.06 5.44 38.42
C VAL A 111 -18.74 5.39 37.07
N VAL A 112 -17.99 5.51 35.98
CA VAL A 112 -18.53 5.41 34.61
C VAL A 112 -18.86 3.97 34.28
N ASP A 113 -18.02 3.02 34.66
CA ASP A 113 -18.24 1.59 34.44
C ASP A 113 -19.51 1.10 35.21
N ASP A 114 -19.72 1.58 36.45
CA ASP A 114 -20.86 1.18 37.30
C ASP A 114 -22.17 1.92 36.99
N THR A 115 -22.12 3.11 36.39
CA THR A 115 -23.32 3.98 36.28
C THR A 115 -23.83 4.19 34.87
N TYR A 116 -23.06 3.86 33.85
CA TYR A 116 -23.48 3.97 32.44
C TYR A 116 -24.33 2.78 32.02
N GLU A 117 -25.37 3.04 31.22
CA GLU A 117 -26.24 2.02 30.63
C GLU A 117 -25.56 1.22 29.52
N GLU A 118 -24.46 1.72 28.98
CA GLU A 118 -23.68 1.13 27.87
C GLU A 118 -22.38 0.53 28.38
N ASP A 119 -21.93 -0.56 27.75
CA ASP A 119 -20.63 -1.18 28.03
C ASP A 119 -19.48 -0.34 27.37
N VAL A 120 -19.12 0.73 28.07
CA VAL A 120 -18.05 1.64 27.65
C VAL A 120 -16.69 0.93 27.46
N PRO A 121 -16.26 0.00 28.34
CA PRO A 121 -15.04 -0.77 28.13
C PRO A 121 -15.03 -1.61 26.86
N ALA A 122 -16.15 -2.20 26.46
CA ALA A 122 -16.24 -3.00 25.22
C ALA A 122 -16.06 -2.11 23.99
N GLU A 123 -16.70 -0.94 23.95
CA GLU A 123 -16.54 0.01 22.85
C GLU A 123 -15.11 0.57 22.79
N MET A 124 -14.48 0.86 23.93
CA MET A 124 -13.08 1.26 24.00
C MET A 124 -12.12 0.20 23.41
N LYS A 125 -12.37 -1.09 23.70
CA LYS A 125 -11.58 -2.18 23.12
C LYS A 125 -11.72 -2.23 21.61
N LYS A 126 -12.93 -2.05 21.08
CA LYS A 126 -13.20 -2.03 19.65
C LYS A 126 -12.48 -0.88 18.98
N GLN A 127 -12.62 0.35 19.50
CA GLN A 127 -11.91 1.54 18.99
C GLN A 127 -10.39 1.42 19.09
N CYS A 128 -9.87 0.78 20.14
CA CYS A 128 -8.44 0.45 20.22
C CYS A 128 -7.99 -0.45 19.05
N GLY A 129 -8.77 -1.48 18.73
CA GLY A 129 -8.49 -2.37 17.61
C GLY A 129 -8.46 -1.64 16.27
N GLU A 130 -9.46 -0.82 16.00
CA GLU A 130 -9.56 0.00 14.79
C GLU A 130 -8.40 1.00 14.67
N ARG A 131 -8.04 1.65 15.78
CA ARG A 131 -6.92 2.59 15.83
C ARG A 131 -5.58 1.92 15.57
N VAL A 132 -5.37 0.70 16.09
CA VAL A 132 -4.16 -0.08 15.81
C VAL A 132 -4.08 -0.45 14.32
N ALA A 133 -5.21 -0.85 13.70
CA ALA A 133 -5.28 -1.13 12.27
C ALA A 133 -4.90 0.11 11.44
N LEU A 134 -5.48 1.26 11.78
CA LEU A 134 -5.19 2.53 11.09
C LEU A 134 -3.73 2.96 11.26
N ILE A 135 -3.15 2.87 12.46
CA ILE A 135 -1.74 3.20 12.70
C ILE A 135 -0.84 2.30 11.83
N ARG A 136 -1.14 1.01 11.76
CA ARG A 136 -0.39 0.04 10.94
C ARG A 136 -0.42 0.40 9.47
N GLU A 137 -1.59 0.78 8.96
CA GLU A 137 -1.76 1.22 7.58
C GLU A 137 -1.00 2.52 7.29
N MET A 138 -1.08 3.49 8.20
CA MET A 138 -0.35 4.76 8.06
C MET A 138 1.17 4.59 8.09
N VAL A 139 1.69 3.71 8.92
CA VAL A 139 3.13 3.40 8.95
C VAL A 139 3.59 2.78 7.64
N ARG A 140 2.83 1.80 7.11
CA ARG A 140 3.12 1.19 5.80
C ARG A 140 3.08 2.23 4.69
N TYR A 141 2.05 3.07 4.68
CA TYR A 141 1.90 4.13 3.71
C TYR A 141 3.07 5.11 3.72
N GLY A 142 3.51 5.57 4.90
CA GLY A 142 4.67 6.46 5.03
C GLY A 142 5.96 5.86 4.49
N VAL A 143 6.18 4.56 4.71
CA VAL A 143 7.36 3.85 4.17
C VAL A 143 7.28 3.72 2.65
N LEU A 144 6.11 3.35 2.12
CA LEU A 144 5.92 3.15 0.67
C LEU A 144 6.01 4.47 -0.10
N GLN A 145 5.52 5.58 0.47
CA GLN A 145 5.68 6.92 -0.11
C GLN A 145 7.13 7.37 -0.23
N ALA A 146 8.02 6.88 0.63
CA ALA A 146 9.44 7.23 0.62
C ALA A 146 10.24 6.46 -0.45
N GLY A 147 9.60 5.65 -1.28
CA GLY A 147 10.22 4.90 -2.37
C GLY A 147 10.92 5.81 -3.37
N THR A 148 12.00 5.32 -3.99
CA THR A 148 12.84 6.07 -4.93
C THR A 148 12.40 5.94 -6.40
N ASN A 149 11.61 4.91 -6.73
CA ASN A 149 11.11 4.68 -8.09
C ASN A 149 9.83 5.48 -8.33
N ILE A 150 9.96 6.75 -8.67
CA ILE A 150 8.83 7.68 -8.81
C ILE A 150 8.64 8.06 -10.28
N PHE A 151 7.39 8.01 -10.74
CA PHE A 151 6.95 8.49 -12.04
C PHE A 151 5.91 9.59 -11.81
N TYR A 152 6.04 10.69 -12.54
CA TYR A 152 5.11 11.81 -12.47
C TYR A 152 4.23 11.85 -13.72
N SER A 153 2.97 12.23 -13.56
CA SER A 153 2.06 12.53 -14.67
C SER A 153 2.20 14.00 -15.06
N GLY A 154 2.43 14.27 -16.35
CA GLY A 154 2.61 15.63 -16.87
C GLY A 154 3.96 16.27 -16.60
N GLY A 155 4.67 15.90 -15.52
CA GLY A 155 5.90 16.58 -15.11
C GLY A 155 7.08 15.66 -14.81
N THR A 156 8.18 16.27 -14.36
CA THR A 156 9.40 15.56 -13.92
C THR A 156 9.61 15.59 -12.40
N THR A 157 8.87 16.45 -11.71
CA THR A 157 8.92 16.61 -10.26
C THR A 157 7.50 16.72 -9.70
N ARG A 158 7.34 16.53 -8.39
CA ARG A 158 6.03 16.68 -7.74
C ARG A 158 5.41 18.06 -8.01
N ALA A 159 6.22 19.12 -7.99
CA ALA A 159 5.75 20.50 -8.17
C ALA A 159 5.29 20.81 -9.61
N THR A 160 5.56 19.93 -10.56
CA THR A 160 5.19 20.13 -11.98
C THR A 160 4.10 19.15 -12.43
N VAL A 161 3.49 18.40 -11.52
CA VAL A 161 2.37 17.50 -11.83
C VAL A 161 1.14 18.33 -12.18
N ASP A 162 0.65 18.18 -13.42
CA ASP A 162 -0.48 18.92 -13.99
C ASP A 162 -1.48 18.03 -14.74
N GLU A 163 -1.28 16.73 -14.74
CA GLU A 163 -2.17 15.75 -15.39
C GLU A 163 -2.66 14.69 -14.41
N ALA A 164 -3.88 14.18 -14.67
CA ALA A 164 -4.41 13.00 -14.02
C ALA A 164 -3.61 11.74 -14.40
N PHE A 165 -3.89 10.62 -13.73
CA PHE A 165 -3.29 9.33 -14.06
C PHE A 165 -3.75 8.86 -15.45
N THR A 166 -2.80 8.63 -16.35
CA THR A 166 -3.06 8.25 -17.73
C THR A 166 -2.56 6.84 -18.06
N LEU A 167 -3.15 6.22 -19.08
CA LEU A 167 -2.73 4.92 -19.58
C LEU A 167 -1.25 4.90 -20.02
N ASN A 168 -0.73 6.01 -20.53
CA ASN A 168 0.67 6.14 -20.92
C ASN A 168 1.61 6.04 -19.72
N VAL A 169 1.25 6.66 -18.59
CA VAL A 169 2.02 6.54 -17.34
C VAL A 169 1.95 5.10 -16.83
N ALA A 170 0.78 4.47 -16.84
CA ALA A 170 0.62 3.07 -16.46
C ALA A 170 1.52 2.14 -17.28
N ARG A 171 1.55 2.32 -18.61
CA ARG A 171 2.42 1.53 -19.51
C ARG A 171 3.91 1.78 -19.28
N LYS A 172 4.33 3.02 -18.99
CA LYS A 172 5.70 3.33 -18.57
C LYS A 172 6.09 2.54 -17.32
N VAL A 173 5.25 2.56 -16.29
CA VAL A 173 5.49 1.83 -15.04
C VAL A 173 5.53 0.33 -15.28
N SER A 174 4.58 -0.23 -16.05
CA SER A 174 4.55 -1.65 -16.41
C SER A 174 5.85 -2.08 -17.10
N ARG A 175 6.35 -1.27 -18.04
CA ARG A 175 7.62 -1.54 -18.74
C ARG A 175 8.80 -1.62 -17.77
N VAL A 176 8.88 -0.69 -16.82
CA VAL A 176 9.98 -0.67 -15.84
C VAL A 176 9.87 -1.83 -14.86
N LEU A 177 8.67 -2.16 -14.38
CA LEU A 177 8.47 -3.33 -13.52
C LEU A 177 8.86 -4.63 -14.22
N GLN A 178 8.50 -4.79 -15.50
CA GLN A 178 8.88 -5.96 -16.30
C GLN A 178 10.39 -6.00 -16.58
N ALA A 179 11.02 -4.85 -16.85
CA ALA A 179 12.47 -4.76 -17.02
C ALA A 179 13.23 -5.15 -15.75
N ASN A 180 12.67 -4.85 -14.59
CA ASN A 180 13.20 -5.27 -13.29
C ASN A 180 12.85 -6.72 -12.92
N SER A 181 12.21 -7.47 -13.81
CA SER A 181 11.74 -8.83 -13.55
C SER A 181 10.81 -8.91 -12.33
N ALA A 182 10.04 -7.85 -12.05
CA ALA A 182 9.07 -7.84 -10.96
C ALA A 182 7.98 -8.88 -11.20
N ARG A 183 7.74 -9.73 -10.22
CA ARG A 183 6.70 -10.75 -10.30
C ARG A 183 5.33 -10.13 -10.14
N ARG A 184 4.39 -10.58 -10.97
CA ARG A 184 2.98 -10.23 -10.81
C ARG A 184 2.38 -11.07 -9.70
N ILE A 185 1.40 -10.49 -9.00
CA ILE A 185 0.68 -11.21 -7.97
C ILE A 185 -0.29 -12.19 -8.65
N THR A 186 -0.07 -13.46 -8.39
CA THR A 186 -0.88 -14.58 -8.89
C THR A 186 -1.54 -15.35 -7.77
N GLY A 187 -1.47 -14.82 -6.54
CA GLY A 187 -1.91 -15.50 -5.33
C GLY A 187 -3.37 -15.95 -5.41
N VAL A 188 -3.60 -17.20 -5.11
CA VAL A 188 -4.94 -17.78 -4.96
C VAL A 188 -5.48 -17.29 -3.62
N LEU A 189 -6.67 -16.71 -3.61
CA LEU A 189 -7.43 -16.51 -2.37
C LEU A 189 -7.51 -17.87 -1.67
N SER A 190 -7.10 -17.93 -0.41
CA SER A 190 -6.93 -19.15 0.40
C SER A 190 -7.94 -20.25 0.05
N PRO A 191 -7.50 -21.43 -0.39
CA PRO A 191 -8.39 -22.50 -0.79
C PRO A 191 -9.23 -22.95 0.41
N SER A 192 -10.55 -22.88 0.29
CA SER A 192 -11.46 -23.54 1.20
C SER A 192 -11.95 -24.81 0.54
N VAL A 193 -12.19 -25.85 1.34
CA VAL A 193 -12.60 -27.19 0.90
C VAL A 193 -13.90 -27.16 0.06
N ASN A 194 -14.67 -26.10 0.14
CA ASN A 194 -15.98 -25.95 -0.50
C ASN A 194 -16.00 -24.92 -1.64
N ILE A 195 -14.90 -24.26 -1.96
CA ILE A 195 -14.85 -23.23 -3.00
C ILE A 195 -13.76 -23.62 -3.99
N GLY A 196 -14.17 -23.92 -5.23
CA GLY A 196 -13.25 -24.08 -6.33
C GLY A 196 -12.41 -22.80 -6.49
N THR A 197 -11.10 -22.94 -6.34
CA THR A 197 -10.15 -21.85 -6.49
C THR A 197 -10.06 -21.46 -7.96
N THR A 198 -10.69 -20.34 -8.33
CA THR A 198 -10.34 -19.71 -9.60
C THR A 198 -9.06 -18.90 -9.38
N PRO A 199 -7.99 -19.15 -10.14
CA PRO A 199 -6.77 -18.38 -10.00
C PRO A 199 -7.05 -16.91 -10.29
N VAL A 200 -6.49 -16.03 -9.48
CA VAL A 200 -6.49 -14.60 -9.74
C VAL A 200 -5.58 -14.35 -10.94
N GLU A 201 -6.06 -13.59 -11.92
CA GLU A 201 -5.24 -13.21 -13.07
C GLU A 201 -3.99 -12.46 -12.60
N ALA A 202 -2.84 -12.81 -13.19
CA ALA A 202 -1.55 -12.22 -12.85
C ALA A 202 -1.53 -10.71 -13.12
N ALA A 203 -1.48 -9.91 -12.08
CA ALA A 203 -1.50 -8.46 -12.18
C ALA A 203 -0.63 -7.80 -11.10
N TYR A 204 -0.28 -6.54 -11.32
CA TYR A 204 0.27 -5.66 -10.29
C TYR A 204 -0.88 -4.98 -9.55
N LEU A 205 -0.78 -4.85 -8.23
CA LEU A 205 -1.76 -4.13 -7.43
C LEU A 205 -1.40 -2.66 -7.34
N VAL A 206 -2.41 -1.82 -7.55
CA VAL A 206 -2.29 -0.36 -7.48
C VAL A 206 -3.19 0.11 -6.34
N PHE A 207 -2.58 0.76 -5.37
CA PHE A 207 -3.29 1.37 -4.25
C PHE A 207 -3.36 2.87 -4.46
N CYS A 208 -4.55 3.43 -4.37
CA CYS A 208 -4.80 4.86 -4.59
C CYS A 208 -5.90 5.38 -3.66
N HIS A 209 -6.03 6.70 -3.59
CA HIS A 209 -7.11 7.35 -2.85
C HIS A 209 -8.45 7.18 -3.57
N THR A 210 -9.54 7.21 -2.81
CA THR A 210 -10.90 7.10 -3.36
C THR A 210 -11.25 8.21 -4.34
N ASP A 211 -10.71 9.41 -4.19
CA ASP A 211 -10.94 10.54 -5.10
C ASP A 211 -10.47 10.27 -6.53
N CYS A 212 -9.49 9.37 -6.69
CA CYS A 212 -8.94 9.00 -7.99
C CYS A 212 -9.83 8.04 -8.79
N GLU A 213 -10.96 7.58 -8.24
CA GLU A 213 -11.81 6.59 -8.86
C GLU A 213 -12.36 7.04 -10.23
N ALA A 214 -12.75 8.30 -10.35
CA ALA A 214 -13.27 8.85 -11.61
C ALA A 214 -12.21 8.81 -12.73
N ASP A 215 -10.96 9.15 -12.41
CA ASP A 215 -9.85 9.15 -13.36
C ASP A 215 -9.52 7.72 -13.81
N ILE A 216 -9.52 6.78 -12.88
CA ILE A 216 -9.27 5.36 -13.17
C ILE A 216 -10.35 4.77 -14.07
N ARG A 217 -11.62 5.08 -13.79
CA ARG A 217 -12.75 4.63 -14.62
C ARG A 217 -12.71 5.21 -16.02
N SER A 218 -12.10 6.36 -16.23
CA SER A 218 -11.95 6.99 -17.55
C SER A 218 -10.84 6.37 -18.40
N LEU A 219 -10.01 5.47 -17.86
CA LEU A 219 -8.95 4.80 -18.60
C LEU A 219 -9.51 3.91 -19.70
N SER A 220 -8.95 4.03 -20.89
CA SER A 220 -9.32 3.15 -22.02
C SER A 220 -8.97 1.68 -21.70
N GLY A 221 -9.95 0.80 -21.84
CA GLY A 221 -9.80 -0.63 -21.52
C GLY A 221 -9.97 -0.95 -20.02
N PHE A 222 -10.52 -0.03 -19.24
CA PHE A 222 -10.89 -0.32 -17.84
C PHE A 222 -12.09 -1.27 -17.79
N VAL A 223 -11.97 -2.31 -16.96
CA VAL A 223 -13.03 -3.29 -16.68
C VAL A 223 -13.41 -3.20 -15.21
N HIS A 224 -14.65 -2.81 -14.96
CA HIS A 224 -15.15 -2.70 -13.59
C HIS A 224 -15.34 -4.06 -12.93
N VAL A 225 -15.22 -4.13 -11.60
CA VAL A 225 -15.37 -5.38 -10.82
C VAL A 225 -16.70 -6.10 -11.13
N SER A 226 -17.80 -5.36 -11.36
CA SER A 226 -19.09 -5.95 -11.73
C SER A 226 -19.08 -6.71 -13.07
N GLU A 227 -18.12 -6.42 -13.94
CA GLU A 227 -18.00 -7.02 -15.28
C GLU A 227 -16.99 -8.18 -15.32
N TYR A 228 -16.41 -8.55 -14.18
CA TYR A 228 -15.39 -9.60 -14.12
C TYR A 228 -15.88 -11.00 -14.49
N GLY A 229 -17.19 -11.24 -14.50
CA GLY A 229 -17.77 -12.55 -14.80
C GLY A 229 -17.35 -13.61 -13.78
N THR A 230 -16.50 -14.55 -14.19
CA THR A 230 -15.98 -15.63 -13.31
C THR A 230 -14.76 -15.23 -12.48
N ARG A 231 -14.13 -14.07 -12.76
CA ARG A 231 -12.99 -13.58 -12.00
C ARG A 231 -13.43 -13.07 -10.63
N LYS A 232 -12.59 -13.25 -9.62
CA LYS A 232 -12.88 -12.73 -8.28
C LYS A 232 -12.01 -11.51 -7.98
N PRO A 233 -12.52 -10.51 -7.25
CA PRO A 233 -11.71 -9.41 -6.76
C PRO A 233 -10.69 -9.91 -5.74
N VAL A 234 -9.52 -9.28 -5.68
CA VAL A 234 -8.47 -9.57 -4.69
C VAL A 234 -8.86 -9.02 -3.31
N ASN A 235 -9.56 -7.89 -3.31
CA ASN A 235 -10.00 -7.20 -2.10
C ASN A 235 -11.41 -6.62 -2.32
N GLU A 236 -12.16 -6.39 -1.23
CA GLU A 236 -13.47 -5.76 -1.25
C GLU A 236 -13.45 -4.34 -1.82
N ASN A 237 -12.33 -3.63 -1.66
CA ASN A 237 -12.12 -2.26 -2.14
C ASN A 237 -11.52 -2.20 -3.56
N GLU A 238 -11.49 -3.32 -4.28
CA GLU A 238 -11.08 -3.34 -5.68
C GLU A 238 -12.17 -2.75 -6.55
N ILE A 239 -11.84 -1.76 -7.37
CA ILE A 239 -12.78 -1.09 -8.28
C ILE A 239 -12.78 -1.69 -9.68
N GLY A 240 -11.64 -2.23 -10.12
CA GLY A 240 -11.53 -2.80 -11.45
C GLY A 240 -10.09 -3.07 -11.86
N SER A 241 -9.92 -3.48 -13.11
CA SER A 241 -8.63 -3.77 -13.74
C SER A 241 -8.47 -3.04 -15.06
N CYS A 242 -7.24 -2.68 -15.38
CA CYS A 242 -6.86 -2.16 -16.68
C CYS A 242 -5.50 -2.72 -17.07
N GLU A 243 -5.42 -3.40 -18.21
CA GLU A 243 -4.22 -4.10 -18.68
C GLU A 243 -3.63 -5.04 -17.61
N ASN A 244 -2.44 -4.74 -17.09
CA ASN A 244 -1.73 -5.55 -16.09
C ASN A 244 -1.94 -5.06 -14.65
N PHE A 245 -2.86 -4.13 -14.42
CA PHE A 245 -3.07 -3.48 -13.13
C PHE A 245 -4.46 -3.77 -12.57
N ARG A 246 -4.54 -3.96 -11.25
CA ARG A 246 -5.78 -3.98 -10.48
C ARG A 246 -5.76 -2.85 -9.48
N PHE A 247 -6.83 -2.09 -9.44
CA PHE A 247 -6.94 -0.88 -8.64
C PHE A 247 -7.73 -1.14 -7.37
N ILE A 248 -7.09 -0.84 -6.24
CA ILE A 248 -7.68 -0.93 -4.91
C ILE A 248 -7.68 0.47 -4.32
N THR A 249 -8.83 0.95 -3.89
CA THR A 249 -8.97 2.28 -3.32
C THR A 249 -9.04 2.25 -1.80
N SER A 250 -8.49 3.28 -1.16
CA SER A 250 -8.61 3.48 0.28
C SER A 250 -8.68 4.97 0.61
N PRO A 251 -9.58 5.40 1.49
CA PRO A 251 -9.67 6.81 1.91
C PRO A 251 -8.49 7.24 2.81
N HIS A 252 -7.68 6.29 3.27
CA HIS A 252 -6.55 6.56 4.17
C HIS A 252 -5.25 6.90 3.45
N LEU A 253 -5.20 6.81 2.11
CA LEU A 253 -4.02 7.12 1.30
C LEU A 253 -3.99 8.62 0.95
N ALA A 254 -3.75 9.46 1.96
CA ALA A 254 -3.84 10.91 1.84
C ALA A 254 -2.95 11.50 0.73
N PRO A 255 -3.43 12.49 -0.05
CA PRO A 255 -2.65 13.18 -1.06
C PRO A 255 -1.61 14.11 -0.45
N TYR A 256 -0.65 14.53 -1.26
CA TYR A 256 0.19 15.69 -0.96
C TYR A 256 -0.57 16.96 -1.34
N THR A 257 -1.15 17.63 -0.35
CA THR A 257 -1.95 18.84 -0.55
C THR A 257 -1.09 20.00 -1.04
N ASP A 258 -1.63 20.80 -1.96
CA ASP A 258 -1.02 22.04 -2.50
C ASP A 258 0.44 21.86 -3.00
N SER A 259 0.75 20.72 -3.60
CA SER A 259 2.13 20.31 -3.92
C SER A 259 2.43 20.19 -5.41
N GLY A 260 1.43 20.24 -6.27
CA GLY A 260 1.57 20.11 -7.73
C GLY A 260 1.79 21.43 -8.45
N ALA A 261 1.43 21.47 -9.73
CA ALA A 261 1.45 22.70 -10.55
C ALA A 261 0.43 23.72 -10.04
N ALA A 262 0.56 24.97 -10.49
CA ALA A 262 -0.39 26.02 -10.15
C ALA A 262 -1.81 25.68 -10.63
N THR A 263 -2.83 26.08 -9.86
CA THR A 263 -4.24 25.88 -10.21
C THR A 263 -4.57 26.56 -11.52
N GLY A 264 -5.30 25.87 -12.38
CA GLY A 264 -5.67 26.32 -13.74
C GLY A 264 -5.91 25.13 -14.67
N VAL A 265 -5.54 23.93 -14.25
CA VAL A 265 -5.80 22.69 -14.97
C VAL A 265 -7.20 22.20 -14.61
N THR A 266 -8.09 22.10 -15.61
CA THR A 266 -9.47 21.67 -15.41
C THR A 266 -9.53 20.20 -15.01
N GLY A 267 -10.31 19.87 -13.99
CA GLY A 267 -10.59 18.48 -13.59
C GLY A 267 -9.62 17.89 -12.55
N LEU A 268 -8.65 18.66 -12.06
CA LEU A 268 -7.78 18.24 -10.98
C LEU A 268 -8.21 18.82 -9.64
N TYR A 269 -8.05 18.06 -8.57
CA TYR A 269 -8.31 18.51 -7.20
C TYR A 269 -7.28 19.55 -6.76
N SER A 270 -7.73 20.55 -6.03
CA SER A 270 -6.89 21.59 -5.45
C SER A 270 -7.46 22.00 -4.09
N SER A 271 -6.64 21.93 -3.06
CA SER A 271 -6.98 22.42 -1.72
C SER A 271 -6.48 23.84 -1.46
N GLY A 272 -5.67 24.41 -2.36
CA GLY A 272 -5.06 25.73 -2.21
C GLY A 272 -4.79 26.43 -3.54
N THR A 273 -3.56 26.90 -3.72
CA THR A 273 -3.10 27.59 -4.93
C THR A 273 -2.51 26.65 -5.98
N LYS A 274 -2.25 25.40 -5.59
CA LYS A 274 -1.67 24.37 -6.43
C LYS A 274 -2.55 23.13 -6.44
N VAL A 275 -2.30 22.25 -7.40
CA VAL A 275 -2.97 20.96 -7.53
C VAL A 275 -2.52 20.02 -6.42
N ASP A 276 -3.46 19.24 -5.88
CA ASP A 276 -3.17 18.16 -4.93
C ASP A 276 -2.63 16.95 -5.68
N VAL A 277 -1.50 16.40 -5.21
CA VAL A 277 -0.83 15.28 -5.87
C VAL A 277 -1.18 13.98 -5.16
N TYR A 278 -1.89 13.10 -5.85
CA TYR A 278 -2.30 11.79 -5.36
C TYR A 278 -1.27 10.72 -5.70
N PRO A 279 -0.69 10.03 -4.71
CA PRO A 279 0.23 8.93 -4.98
C PRO A 279 -0.52 7.66 -5.36
N TYR A 280 -0.07 7.02 -6.44
CA TYR A 280 -0.46 5.68 -6.83
C TYR A 280 0.68 4.73 -6.45
N ILE A 281 0.45 3.84 -5.48
CA ILE A 281 1.44 2.86 -5.02
C ILE A 281 1.26 1.58 -5.80
N ILE A 282 2.23 1.24 -6.64
CA ILE A 282 2.17 0.08 -7.53
C ILE A 282 3.13 -0.99 -7.01
N CYS A 283 2.59 -2.12 -6.62
CA CYS A 283 3.35 -3.21 -6.02
C CYS A 283 3.22 -4.51 -6.83
N GLY A 284 4.34 -5.22 -6.97
CA GLY A 284 4.37 -6.62 -7.35
C GLY A 284 4.36 -7.54 -6.13
N GLU A 285 4.56 -8.84 -6.36
CA GLU A 285 4.67 -9.84 -5.31
C GLU A 285 5.92 -9.56 -4.45
N GLU A 286 5.77 -9.55 -3.13
CA GLU A 286 6.85 -9.32 -2.15
C GLU A 286 7.69 -8.05 -2.44
N ALA A 287 7.07 -6.99 -2.94
CA ALA A 287 7.76 -5.76 -3.31
C ALA A 287 8.38 -5.03 -2.11
N TRP A 288 7.88 -5.28 -0.89
CA TRP A 288 8.32 -4.69 0.37
C TRP A 288 8.09 -5.66 1.54
N GLY A 289 8.70 -5.38 2.69
CA GLY A 289 8.56 -6.22 3.90
C GLY A 289 8.90 -5.46 5.17
#